data_41b9f4733e51d208eea8aac0d9dd112f
#
_entry.id   41b9f4733e51d208eea8aac0d9dd112f
#
_cell.length_a   1.000
_cell.length_b   1.000
_cell.length_c   1.000
_cell.angle_alpha   90.00
_cell.angle_beta   90.00
_cell.angle_gamma   90.00
#
_symmetry.space_group_name_H-M   'P 1'
#
loop_
_entity.id
_entity.type
_entity.pdbx_description
1 polymer ?
#
loop_
_entity_poly.entity_id
_entity_poly.type
_entity_poly.pdbx_seq_one_letter_code
_entity_poly.pdbx_strand_id
1 'polypeptide(L)'
;CLRIPQDVPYDTKLSVRSLWADLRESAQFLTGQAAVLRLAAAMAAVNLLEVPALTVGVPVLVVQTLQKSDASLGLVQAVLSAGGILGGVLAGTVFVRHPIRSGTPLLLALSGVCAALGLALRVSVLQFGSILVLGAVFMAVAALFNVWFFAQLQVLVPQAQLGKTTACCTVLACLTQPIGQAAYGIAFQRWAAHPADVL
;
A
#
# COMPACT_ATOMS: atom_id res chain seq x y z
N CYS A 1 -31.24 12.95 -5.68
CA CYS A 1 -30.54 13.86 -4.75
C CYS A 1 -30.58 13.23 -3.36
N LEU A 2 -29.44 12.70 -2.87
CA LEU A 2 -29.29 12.24 -1.50
C LEU A 2 -29.21 13.48 -0.60
N ARG A 3 -30.21 13.73 0.23
CA ARG A 3 -30.10 14.67 1.35
C ARG A 3 -29.49 13.89 2.52
N ILE A 4 -28.24 14.16 2.83
CA ILE A 4 -27.60 13.67 4.06
C ILE A 4 -28.02 14.65 5.16
N PRO A 5 -28.70 14.21 6.25
CA PRO A 5 -28.98 15.08 7.40
C PRO A 5 -27.61 15.44 8.01
N GLN A 6 -27.26 16.71 8.01
CA GLN A 6 -26.11 17.24 8.72
C GLN A 6 -26.56 17.67 10.11
N ASP A 7 -26.59 16.76 11.05
CA ASP A 7 -26.92 17.04 12.46
C ASP A 7 -25.69 17.41 13.31
N VAL A 8 -24.59 17.79 12.69
CA VAL A 8 -23.40 18.26 13.42
C VAL A 8 -23.20 19.74 13.12
N PRO A 9 -23.28 20.64 14.13
CA PRO A 9 -22.95 22.05 13.96
C PRO A 9 -21.49 22.15 13.52
N TYR A 10 -21.26 22.60 12.29
CA TYR A 10 -19.92 22.85 11.73
C TYR A 10 -19.42 24.19 12.30
N ASP A 11 -19.17 24.25 13.61
CA ASP A 11 -18.53 25.38 14.25
C ASP A 11 -17.18 24.99 14.84
N THR A 12 -16.29 24.55 13.94
CA THR A 12 -14.90 24.32 14.30
C THR A 12 -14.03 25.22 13.45
N LYS A 13 -13.65 26.35 14.02
CA LYS A 13 -12.48 27.12 13.53
C LYS A 13 -11.33 26.12 13.47
N LEU A 14 -10.94 25.71 12.26
CA LEU A 14 -9.77 24.86 12.00
C LEU A 14 -8.54 25.59 12.58
N SER A 15 -8.17 25.22 13.78
CA SER A 15 -6.94 25.68 14.43
C SER A 15 -5.91 24.57 14.36
N VAL A 16 -4.67 24.91 14.10
CA VAL A 16 -3.54 23.96 14.16
C VAL A 16 -3.51 23.23 15.52
N ARG A 17 -3.94 23.90 16.58
CA ARG A 17 -4.04 23.33 17.93
C ARG A 17 -5.12 22.26 18.04
N SER A 18 -6.27 22.44 17.37
CA SER A 18 -7.33 21.43 17.36
C SER A 18 -6.94 20.21 16.54
N LEU A 19 -6.23 20.40 15.41
CA LEU A 19 -5.69 19.31 14.61
C LEU A 19 -4.68 18.46 15.41
N TRP A 20 -3.79 19.12 16.17
CA TRP A 20 -2.86 18.40 17.04
C TRP A 20 -3.56 17.62 18.17
N ALA A 21 -4.60 18.21 18.74
CA ALA A 21 -5.42 17.53 19.77
C ALA A 21 -6.11 16.27 19.18
N ASP A 22 -6.70 16.40 18.00
CA ASP A 22 -7.36 15.28 17.29
C ASP A 22 -6.38 14.18 16.89
N LEU A 23 -5.19 14.54 16.41
CA LEU A 23 -4.12 13.58 16.11
C LEU A 23 -3.64 12.85 17.37
N ARG A 24 -3.48 13.57 18.47
CA ARG A 24 -3.06 12.99 19.74
C ARG A 24 -4.12 12.05 20.30
N GLU A 25 -5.38 12.42 20.26
CA GLU A 25 -6.52 11.58 20.66
C GLU A 25 -6.55 10.29 19.83
N SER A 26 -6.43 10.43 18.51
CA SER A 26 -6.40 9.27 17.58
C SER A 26 -5.20 8.37 17.83
N ALA A 27 -4.02 8.94 18.08
CA ALA A 27 -2.83 8.17 18.42
C ALA A 27 -2.97 7.45 19.77
N GLN A 28 -3.57 8.07 20.76
CA GLN A 28 -3.87 7.43 22.06
C GLN A 28 -4.89 6.29 21.89
N PHE A 29 -5.91 6.48 21.06
CA PHE A 29 -6.88 5.43 20.75
C PHE A 29 -6.21 4.24 20.02
N LEU A 30 -5.35 4.52 19.03
CA LEU A 30 -4.58 3.50 18.30
C LEU A 30 -3.69 2.67 19.26
N THR A 31 -2.97 3.35 20.14
CA THR A 31 -2.07 2.67 21.10
C THR A 31 -2.83 1.95 22.22
N GLY A 32 -4.05 2.38 22.54
CA GLY A 32 -4.92 1.74 23.52
C GLY A 32 -5.56 0.43 23.05
N GLN A 33 -5.62 0.21 21.73
CA GLN A 33 -6.24 -0.99 21.13
C GLN A 33 -5.23 -1.80 20.31
N ALA A 34 -4.72 -2.89 20.87
CA ALA A 34 -3.71 -3.74 20.24
C ALA A 34 -4.10 -4.25 18.83
N ALA A 35 -5.40 -4.49 18.57
CA ALA A 35 -5.88 -4.94 17.27
C ALA A 35 -5.76 -3.82 16.20
N VAL A 36 -6.15 -2.60 16.55
CA VAL A 36 -6.07 -1.43 15.65
C VAL A 36 -4.61 -1.04 15.42
N LEU A 37 -3.77 -1.10 16.45
CA LEU A 37 -2.34 -0.84 16.35
C LEU A 37 -1.64 -1.82 15.40
N ARG A 38 -1.95 -3.12 15.51
CA ARG A 38 -1.40 -4.14 14.60
C ARG A 38 -1.84 -3.90 13.15
N LEU A 39 -3.09 -3.49 12.95
CA LEU A 39 -3.62 -3.17 11.64
C LEU A 39 -2.90 -1.94 11.04
N ALA A 40 -2.74 -0.87 11.82
CA ALA A 40 -2.00 0.33 11.41
C ALA A 40 -0.52 0.03 11.12
N ALA A 41 0.12 -0.81 11.95
CA ALA A 41 1.51 -1.24 11.73
C ALA A 41 1.66 -2.06 10.44
N ALA A 42 0.72 -2.95 10.14
CA ALA A 42 0.72 -3.71 8.89
C ALA A 42 0.61 -2.79 7.66
N MET A 43 -0.28 -1.79 7.70
CA MET A 43 -0.42 -0.79 6.64
C MET A 43 0.85 0.05 6.49
N ALA A 44 1.44 0.49 7.60
CA ALA A 44 2.69 1.23 7.60
C ALA A 44 3.85 0.41 7.01
N ALA A 45 3.94 -0.88 7.36
CA ALA A 45 4.96 -1.79 6.83
C ALA A 45 4.84 -1.98 5.31
N VAL A 46 3.61 -2.17 4.78
CA VAL A 46 3.36 -2.26 3.34
C VAL A 46 3.80 -0.97 2.63
N ASN A 47 3.44 0.19 3.17
CA ASN A 47 3.82 1.48 2.58
C ASN A 47 5.30 1.80 2.72
N LEU A 48 5.98 1.28 3.75
CA LEU A 48 7.41 1.48 3.96
C LEU A 48 8.26 0.57 3.08
N LEU A 49 7.88 -0.69 2.93
CA LEU A 49 8.73 -1.74 2.35
C LEU A 49 8.27 -2.12 0.93
N GLU A 50 7.00 -2.36 0.73
CA GLU A 50 6.52 -3.02 -0.49
C GLU A 50 6.09 -2.02 -1.56
N VAL A 51 5.41 -0.93 -1.20
CA VAL A 51 5.01 0.11 -2.17
C VAL A 51 6.22 0.77 -2.83
N PRO A 52 7.30 1.13 -2.09
CA PRO A 52 8.49 1.71 -2.70
C PRO A 52 9.24 0.78 -3.64
N ALA A 53 9.19 -0.54 -3.41
CA ALA A 53 9.77 -1.51 -4.33
C ALA A 53 9.20 -1.37 -5.75
N LEU A 54 7.90 -1.09 -5.87
CA LEU A 54 7.27 -0.85 -7.18
C LEU A 54 7.40 0.60 -7.65
N THR A 55 7.21 1.58 -6.78
CA THR A 55 7.18 3.00 -7.20
C THR A 55 8.56 3.54 -7.56
N VAL A 56 9.61 3.05 -6.92
CA VAL A 56 11.01 3.39 -7.22
C VAL A 56 11.68 2.27 -8.00
N GLY A 57 11.51 1.01 -7.57
CA GLY A 57 12.20 -0.13 -8.15
C GLY A 57 11.83 -0.37 -9.61
N VAL A 58 10.56 -0.37 -9.96
CA VAL A 58 10.11 -0.65 -11.35
C VAL A 58 10.65 0.38 -12.34
N PRO A 59 10.53 1.71 -12.15
CA PRO A 59 11.14 2.69 -13.05
C PRO A 59 12.67 2.51 -13.20
N VAL A 60 13.37 2.29 -12.10
CA VAL A 60 14.84 2.06 -12.13
C VAL A 60 15.18 0.80 -12.93
N LEU A 61 14.46 -0.30 -12.69
CA LEU A 61 14.69 -1.56 -13.41
C LEU A 61 14.39 -1.43 -14.90
N VAL A 62 13.26 -0.84 -15.27
CA VAL A 62 12.84 -0.76 -16.68
C VAL A 62 13.73 0.19 -17.46
N VAL A 63 13.99 1.39 -16.94
CA VAL A 63 14.71 2.44 -17.68
C VAL A 63 16.22 2.31 -17.51
N GLN A 64 16.71 2.15 -16.29
CA GLN A 64 18.16 2.18 -16.04
C GLN A 64 18.83 0.81 -16.23
N THR A 65 18.20 -0.26 -15.75
CA THR A 65 18.79 -1.60 -15.82
C THR A 65 18.51 -2.28 -17.14
N LEU A 66 17.25 -2.31 -17.59
CA LEU A 66 16.85 -2.98 -18.83
C LEU A 66 17.00 -2.09 -20.06
N GLN A 67 17.34 -0.81 -19.89
CA GLN A 67 17.52 0.17 -20.98
C GLN A 67 16.31 0.23 -21.94
N LYS A 68 15.10 0.05 -21.41
CA LYS A 68 13.87 0.12 -22.19
C LYS A 68 13.41 1.56 -22.36
N SER A 69 12.59 1.79 -23.38
CA SER A 69 12.03 3.12 -23.66
C SER A 69 10.98 3.54 -22.64
N ASP A 70 10.72 4.85 -22.59
CA ASP A 70 9.63 5.43 -21.77
C ASP A 70 8.26 4.84 -22.13
N ALA A 71 8.04 4.48 -23.39
CA ALA A 71 6.83 3.78 -23.82
C ALA A 71 6.70 2.40 -23.15
N SER A 72 7.81 1.68 -22.95
CA SER A 72 7.82 0.41 -22.21
C SER A 72 7.50 0.61 -20.73
N LEU A 73 7.99 1.69 -20.12
CA LEU A 73 7.63 2.06 -18.75
C LEU A 73 6.13 2.39 -18.66
N GLY A 74 5.60 3.15 -19.62
CA GLY A 74 4.16 3.44 -19.70
C GLY A 74 3.32 2.17 -19.79
N LEU A 75 3.75 1.17 -20.59
CA LEU A 75 3.08 -0.13 -20.68
C LEU A 75 3.10 -0.85 -19.32
N VAL A 76 4.24 -0.88 -18.65
CA VAL A 76 4.34 -1.47 -17.30
C VAL A 76 3.35 -0.80 -16.36
N GLN A 77 3.32 0.52 -16.30
CA GLN A 77 2.40 1.26 -15.42
C GLN A 77 0.92 0.97 -15.76
N ALA A 78 0.58 0.85 -17.04
CA ALA A 78 -0.78 0.48 -17.46
C ALA A 78 -1.15 -0.93 -16.97
N VAL A 79 -0.25 -1.90 -17.10
CA VAL A 79 -0.47 -3.29 -16.66
C VAL A 79 -0.57 -3.37 -15.13
N LEU A 80 0.28 -2.65 -14.39
CA LEU A 80 0.20 -2.55 -12.93
C LEU A 80 -1.16 -1.97 -12.50
N SER A 81 -1.60 -0.90 -13.14
CA SER A 81 -2.89 -0.26 -12.86
C SER A 81 -4.07 -1.20 -13.13
N ALA A 82 -4.02 -1.94 -14.26
CA ALA A 82 -5.02 -2.97 -14.57
C ALA A 82 -5.05 -4.08 -13.50
N GLY A 83 -3.87 -4.50 -13.00
CA GLY A 83 -3.76 -5.43 -11.87
C GLY A 83 -4.50 -4.91 -10.63
N GLY A 84 -4.28 -3.64 -10.27
CA GLY A 84 -4.96 -2.99 -9.15
C GLY A 84 -6.47 -2.94 -9.31
N ILE A 85 -6.97 -2.62 -10.50
CA ILE A 85 -8.41 -2.61 -10.81
C ILE A 85 -8.99 -4.02 -10.66
N LEU A 86 -8.34 -5.03 -11.24
CA LEU A 86 -8.77 -6.43 -11.13
C LEU A 86 -8.79 -6.89 -9.67
N GLY A 87 -7.77 -6.52 -8.89
CA GLY A 87 -7.71 -6.80 -7.46
C GLY A 87 -8.87 -6.17 -6.68
N GLY A 88 -9.22 -4.92 -6.98
CA GLY A 88 -10.37 -4.24 -6.39
C GLY A 88 -11.70 -4.92 -6.73
N VAL A 89 -11.91 -5.35 -7.98
CA VAL A 89 -13.09 -6.12 -8.40
C VAL A 89 -13.14 -7.48 -7.71
N LEU A 90 -11.99 -8.18 -7.64
CA LEU A 90 -11.90 -9.47 -6.94
C LEU A 90 -12.19 -9.33 -5.44
N ALA A 91 -11.79 -8.22 -4.81
CA ALA A 91 -12.10 -7.97 -3.40
C ALA A 91 -13.61 -8.02 -3.14
N GLY A 92 -14.40 -7.39 -4.00
CA GLY A 92 -15.87 -7.39 -3.89
C GLY A 92 -16.50 -8.78 -4.01
N THR A 93 -15.86 -9.71 -4.73
CA THR A 93 -16.37 -11.07 -4.91
C THR A 93 -15.81 -12.05 -3.89
N VAL A 94 -14.51 -11.98 -3.61
CA VAL A 94 -13.79 -12.88 -2.70
C VAL A 94 -14.24 -12.70 -1.27
N PHE A 95 -14.34 -11.44 -0.78
CA PHE A 95 -14.69 -11.19 0.62
C PHE A 95 -16.16 -11.49 0.95
N VAL A 96 -17.04 -11.40 -0.05
CA VAL A 96 -18.44 -11.82 0.11
C VAL A 96 -18.55 -13.34 0.28
N ARG A 97 -17.74 -14.11 -0.45
CA ARG A 97 -17.79 -15.59 -0.40
C ARG A 97 -16.91 -16.18 0.71
N HIS A 98 -15.77 -15.58 0.95
CA HIS A 98 -14.76 -16.04 1.91
C HIS A 98 -14.28 -14.87 2.77
N PRO A 99 -14.92 -14.59 3.92
CA PRO A 99 -14.50 -13.52 4.80
C PRO A 99 -13.10 -13.81 5.35
N ILE A 100 -12.13 -13.02 4.92
CA ILE A 100 -10.74 -13.15 5.37
C ILE A 100 -10.64 -12.57 6.78
N ARG A 101 -10.46 -13.44 7.78
CA ARG A 101 -10.37 -13.06 9.20
C ARG A 101 -9.02 -12.44 9.57
N SER A 102 -7.97 -12.74 8.83
CA SER A 102 -6.61 -12.28 9.11
C SER A 102 -5.96 -11.73 7.84
N GLY A 103 -5.24 -10.59 7.93
CA GLY A 103 -4.46 -10.04 6.84
C GLY A 103 -3.14 -10.77 6.56
N THR A 104 -2.74 -11.70 7.44
CA THR A 104 -1.47 -12.42 7.31
C THR A 104 -1.29 -13.10 5.95
N PRO A 105 -2.28 -13.83 5.38
CA PRO A 105 -2.10 -14.44 4.07
C PRO A 105 -1.91 -13.41 2.96
N LEU A 106 -2.52 -12.23 3.06
CA LEU A 106 -2.35 -11.17 2.07
C LEU A 106 -0.95 -10.55 2.17
N LEU A 107 -0.43 -10.33 3.39
CA LEU A 107 0.94 -9.85 3.60
C LEU A 107 1.96 -10.88 3.11
N LEU A 108 1.76 -12.16 3.41
CA LEU A 108 2.63 -13.23 2.90
C LEU A 108 2.59 -13.33 1.37
N ALA A 109 1.42 -13.13 0.76
CA ALA A 109 1.28 -13.09 -0.69
C ALA A 109 2.05 -11.90 -1.29
N LEU A 110 1.94 -10.70 -0.71
CA LEU A 110 2.67 -9.51 -1.14
C LEU A 110 4.18 -9.75 -1.07
N SER A 111 4.68 -10.18 0.08
CA SER A 111 6.12 -10.46 0.27
C SER A 111 6.60 -11.61 -0.62
N GLY A 112 5.77 -12.63 -0.83
CA GLY A 112 6.08 -13.75 -1.73
C GLY A 112 6.18 -13.31 -3.19
N VAL A 113 5.30 -12.41 -3.65
CA VAL A 113 5.37 -11.87 -5.01
C VAL A 113 6.60 -10.98 -5.17
N CYS A 114 6.96 -10.16 -4.17
CA CYS A 114 8.21 -9.38 -4.19
C CYS A 114 9.44 -10.29 -4.28
N ALA A 115 9.50 -11.35 -3.47
CA ALA A 115 10.60 -12.30 -3.50
C ALA A 115 10.68 -13.04 -4.86
N ALA A 116 9.52 -13.45 -5.42
CA ALA A 116 9.47 -14.07 -6.75
C ALA A 116 9.93 -13.10 -7.84
N LEU A 117 9.60 -11.81 -7.74
CA LEU A 117 10.08 -10.79 -8.67
C LEU A 117 11.60 -10.63 -8.57
N GLY A 118 12.16 -10.53 -7.35
CA GLY A 118 13.61 -10.47 -7.14
C GLY A 118 14.35 -11.67 -7.72
N LEU A 119 13.80 -12.89 -7.55
CA LEU A 119 14.38 -14.11 -8.13
C LEU A 119 14.27 -14.12 -9.66
N ALA A 120 13.13 -13.73 -10.23
CA ALA A 120 12.92 -13.70 -11.68
C ALA A 120 13.85 -12.71 -12.38
N LEU A 121 14.19 -11.60 -11.71
CA LEU A 121 15.11 -10.59 -12.23
C LEU A 121 16.56 -11.09 -12.35
N ARG A 122 16.91 -12.21 -11.71
CA ARG A 122 18.24 -12.86 -11.88
C ARG A 122 18.35 -13.61 -13.21
N VAL A 123 17.23 -13.90 -13.87
CA VAL A 123 17.19 -14.60 -15.16
C VAL A 123 16.95 -13.61 -16.28
N SER A 124 17.99 -13.28 -17.05
CA SER A 124 17.98 -12.17 -18.04
C SER A 124 16.85 -12.24 -19.07
N VAL A 125 16.46 -13.44 -19.49
CA VAL A 125 15.38 -13.63 -20.49
C VAL A 125 13.99 -13.32 -19.94
N LEU A 126 13.79 -13.43 -18.63
CA LEU A 126 12.47 -13.28 -18.00
C LEU A 126 12.23 -11.89 -17.40
N GLN A 127 13.24 -11.03 -17.32
CA GLN A 127 13.21 -9.79 -16.55
C GLN A 127 12.00 -8.90 -16.87
N PHE A 128 11.80 -8.52 -18.12
CA PHE A 128 10.71 -7.60 -18.48
C PHE A 128 9.33 -8.25 -18.33
N GLY A 129 9.19 -9.51 -18.76
CA GLY A 129 7.95 -10.26 -18.62
C GLY A 129 7.55 -10.47 -17.15
N SER A 130 8.51 -10.74 -16.28
CA SER A 130 8.25 -10.91 -14.84
C SER A 130 7.81 -9.61 -14.17
N ILE A 131 8.37 -8.46 -14.55
CA ILE A 131 7.91 -7.15 -14.06
C ILE A 131 6.44 -6.94 -14.42
N LEU A 132 6.04 -7.23 -15.65
CA LEU A 132 4.65 -7.09 -16.08
C LEU A 132 3.71 -8.01 -15.29
N VAL A 133 4.00 -9.31 -15.26
CA VAL A 133 3.09 -10.29 -14.66
C VAL A 133 3.08 -10.21 -13.13
N LEU A 134 4.26 -10.29 -12.51
CA LEU A 134 4.36 -10.27 -11.05
C LEU A 134 4.01 -8.90 -10.46
N GLY A 135 4.34 -7.82 -11.17
CA GLY A 135 3.92 -6.47 -10.79
C GLY A 135 2.40 -6.32 -10.82
N ALA A 136 1.72 -6.82 -11.86
CA ALA A 136 0.25 -6.81 -11.92
C ALA A 136 -0.37 -7.66 -10.79
N VAL A 137 0.18 -8.85 -10.51
CA VAL A 137 -0.26 -9.70 -9.39
C VAL A 137 -0.06 -8.99 -8.05
N PHE A 138 1.10 -8.35 -7.87
CA PHE A 138 1.36 -7.55 -6.67
C PHE A 138 0.30 -6.46 -6.47
N MET A 139 0.02 -5.67 -7.50
CA MET A 139 -0.99 -4.60 -7.44
C MET A 139 -2.39 -5.14 -7.16
N ALA A 140 -2.72 -6.33 -7.69
CA ALA A 140 -3.99 -7.00 -7.40
C ALA A 140 -4.08 -7.41 -5.92
N VAL A 141 -3.03 -8.02 -5.36
CA VAL A 141 -2.98 -8.42 -3.94
C VAL A 141 -2.94 -7.19 -3.03
N ALA A 142 -2.23 -6.13 -3.42
CA ALA A 142 -2.21 -4.86 -2.68
C ALA A 142 -3.60 -4.22 -2.62
N ALA A 143 -4.36 -4.26 -3.70
CA ALA A 143 -5.75 -3.78 -3.73
C ALA A 143 -6.65 -4.63 -2.81
N LEU A 144 -6.50 -5.97 -2.81
CA LEU A 144 -7.19 -6.86 -1.86
C LEU A 144 -6.85 -6.50 -0.41
N PHE A 145 -5.55 -6.29 -0.12
CA PHE A 145 -5.11 -5.88 1.22
C PHE A 145 -5.72 -4.55 1.66
N ASN A 146 -5.76 -3.55 0.77
CA ASN A 146 -6.36 -2.25 1.06
C ASN A 146 -7.86 -2.38 1.40
N VAL A 147 -8.63 -3.11 0.60
CA VAL A 147 -10.06 -3.33 0.86
C VAL A 147 -10.26 -4.07 2.18
N TRP A 148 -9.47 -5.12 2.44
CA TRP A 148 -9.50 -5.85 3.71
C TRP A 148 -9.16 -4.93 4.89
N PHE A 149 -8.11 -4.12 4.77
CA PHE A 149 -7.68 -3.18 5.81
C PHE A 149 -8.81 -2.23 6.23
N PHE A 150 -9.44 -1.55 5.27
CA PHE A 150 -10.53 -0.62 5.57
C PHE A 150 -11.78 -1.32 6.09
N ALA A 151 -12.09 -2.52 5.62
CA ALA A 151 -13.17 -3.33 6.15
C ALA A 151 -12.93 -3.73 7.62
N GLN A 152 -11.70 -4.16 7.98
CA GLN A 152 -11.35 -4.47 9.36
C GLN A 152 -11.37 -3.24 10.26
N LEU A 153 -10.91 -2.10 9.76
CA LEU A 153 -10.96 -0.85 10.51
C LEU A 153 -12.40 -0.46 10.88
N GLN A 154 -13.35 -0.62 9.94
CA GLN A 154 -14.77 -0.36 10.18
C GLN A 154 -15.40 -1.31 11.20
N VAL A 155 -14.90 -2.54 11.31
CA VAL A 155 -15.39 -3.52 12.30
C VAL A 155 -14.79 -3.27 13.70
N LEU A 156 -13.52 -2.84 13.75
CA LEU A 156 -12.79 -2.69 15.02
C LEU A 156 -13.02 -1.33 15.70
N VAL A 157 -13.35 -0.30 14.92
CA VAL A 157 -13.44 1.08 15.43
C VAL A 157 -14.90 1.53 15.52
N PRO A 158 -15.35 2.07 16.67
CA PRO A 158 -16.68 2.64 16.80
C PRO A 158 -16.92 3.75 15.77
N GLN A 159 -18.14 3.87 15.26
CA GLN A 159 -18.49 4.84 14.20
C GLN A 159 -18.13 6.30 14.55
N ALA A 160 -18.27 6.69 15.82
CA ALA A 160 -17.93 8.02 16.30
C ALA A 160 -16.43 8.37 16.13
N GLN A 161 -15.54 7.38 16.13
CA GLN A 161 -14.09 7.56 16.02
C GLN A 161 -13.51 7.08 14.68
N LEU A 162 -14.33 6.47 13.82
CA LEU A 162 -13.88 5.86 12.57
C LEU A 162 -13.18 6.86 11.65
N GLY A 163 -13.75 8.06 11.47
CA GLY A 163 -13.16 9.09 10.63
C GLY A 163 -11.79 9.55 11.12
N LYS A 164 -11.63 9.83 12.41
CA LYS A 164 -10.36 10.26 13.02
C LYS A 164 -9.31 9.14 12.93
N THR A 165 -9.69 7.91 13.25
CA THR A 165 -8.79 6.75 13.20
C THR A 165 -8.33 6.44 11.79
N THR A 166 -9.24 6.47 10.82
CA THR A 166 -8.92 6.27 9.39
C THR A 166 -7.95 7.33 8.90
N ALA A 167 -8.20 8.61 9.22
CA ALA A 167 -7.30 9.71 8.88
C ALA A 167 -5.90 9.51 9.47
N CYS A 168 -5.81 9.11 10.75
CA CYS A 168 -4.54 8.86 11.42
C CYS A 168 -3.77 7.70 10.75
N CYS A 169 -4.43 6.58 10.44
CA CYS A 169 -3.83 5.47 9.71
C CYS A 169 -3.33 5.89 8.32
N THR A 170 -4.11 6.69 7.61
CA THR A 170 -3.74 7.21 6.28
C THR A 170 -2.52 8.14 6.38
N VAL A 171 -2.48 9.03 7.36
CA VAL A 171 -1.32 9.92 7.60
C VAL A 171 -0.06 9.10 7.90
N LEU A 172 -0.16 8.08 8.76
CA LEU A 172 0.96 7.18 9.05
C LEU A 172 1.45 6.48 7.77
N ALA A 173 0.55 5.95 6.95
CA ALA A 173 0.90 5.33 5.67
C ALA A 173 1.59 6.32 4.72
N CYS A 174 1.07 7.56 4.62
CA CYS A 174 1.66 8.61 3.79
C CYS A 174 3.04 9.06 4.29
N LEU A 175 3.29 9.04 5.60
CA LEU A 175 4.60 9.42 6.17
C LEU A 175 5.65 8.31 6.01
N THR A 176 5.24 7.04 6.07
CA THR A 176 6.17 5.91 5.90
C THR A 176 6.61 5.71 4.45
N GLN A 177 5.76 6.02 3.48
CA GLN A 177 6.06 5.83 2.07
C GLN A 177 7.28 6.63 1.56
N PRO A 178 7.44 7.95 1.81
CA PRO A 178 8.64 8.69 1.40
C PRO A 178 9.92 8.16 2.04
N ILE A 179 9.83 7.69 3.30
CA ILE A 179 10.99 7.09 3.99
C ILE A 179 11.43 5.82 3.25
N GLY A 180 10.48 4.95 2.91
CA GLY A 180 10.76 3.77 2.11
C GLY A 180 11.32 4.12 0.73
N GLN A 181 10.74 5.09 0.02
CA GLN A 181 11.22 5.52 -1.29
C GLN A 181 12.66 6.05 -1.22
N ALA A 182 13.00 6.84 -0.21
CA ALA A 182 14.36 7.33 0.01
C ALA A 182 15.33 6.16 0.29
N ALA A 183 14.93 5.21 1.14
CA ALA A 183 15.74 4.03 1.46
C ALA A 183 16.01 3.18 0.21
N TYR A 184 14.97 2.89 -0.61
CA TYR A 184 15.12 2.17 -1.87
C TYR A 184 15.98 2.95 -2.89
N GLY A 185 15.80 4.25 -3.00
CA GLY A 185 16.63 5.10 -3.87
C GLY A 185 18.12 5.00 -3.52
N ILE A 186 18.46 5.08 -2.24
CA ILE A 186 19.84 4.93 -1.75
C ILE A 186 20.34 3.49 -1.99
N ALA A 187 19.49 2.49 -1.74
CA ALA A 187 19.85 1.09 -1.97
C ALA A 187 20.17 0.84 -3.45
N PHE A 188 19.32 1.27 -4.37
CA PHE A 188 19.57 1.13 -5.80
C PHE A 188 20.84 1.86 -6.27
N GLN A 189 21.17 3.02 -5.71
CA GLN A 189 22.42 3.70 -6.01
C GLN A 189 23.65 2.91 -5.55
N ARG A 190 23.58 2.29 -4.36
CA ARG A 190 24.71 1.52 -3.80
C ARG A 190 24.90 0.17 -4.50
N TRP A 191 23.82 -0.48 -4.89
CA TRP A 191 23.84 -1.77 -5.56
C TRP A 191 23.51 -1.69 -7.06
N ALA A 192 23.92 -0.59 -7.72
CA ALA A 192 23.65 -0.37 -9.14
C ALA A 192 24.15 -1.51 -10.03
N ALA A 193 25.19 -2.27 -9.60
CA ALA A 193 25.70 -3.44 -10.32
C ALA A 193 24.78 -4.68 -10.22
N HIS A 194 23.97 -4.79 -9.17
CA HIS A 194 23.09 -5.94 -8.91
C HIS A 194 21.72 -5.49 -8.38
N PRO A 195 20.90 -4.81 -9.18
CA PRO A 195 19.63 -4.22 -8.74
C PRO A 195 18.59 -5.26 -8.29
N ALA A 196 18.73 -6.52 -8.69
CA ALA A 196 17.88 -7.61 -8.22
C ALA A 196 18.05 -7.93 -6.73
N ASP A 197 19.17 -7.54 -6.11
CA ASP A 197 19.45 -7.81 -4.70
C ASP A 197 18.79 -6.77 -3.75
N VAL A 198 18.18 -5.72 -4.31
CA VAL A 198 17.50 -4.66 -3.56
C VAL A 198 16.02 -4.98 -3.31
N LEU A 199 15.41 -5.83 -4.13
CA LEU A 199 14.02 -6.27 -4.03
C LEU A 199 13.88 -7.50 -3.13
#